data_133d7e0e5058fbd10fd783ff1de5b323
#
_entry.id   133d7e0e5058fbd10fd783ff1de5b323
#
_cell.length_a   1.000
_cell.length_b   1.000
_cell.length_c   1.000
_cell.angle_alpha   90.00
_cell.angle_beta   90.00
_cell.angle_gamma   90.00
#
_symmetry.space_group_name_H-M   'P 1'
#
loop_
_entity.id
_entity.type
_entity.pdbx_description
1 polymer ?
#
loop_
_entity_poly.entity_id
_entity_poly.type
_entity_poly.pdbx_seq_one_letter_code
_entity_poly.pdbx_strand_id
1 'polypeptide(L)'
;MTAKEYLSQAYRLDKQADMILQKAAALRKSLYGRGQNYENTGHNSNTDGIAKAIEKVSDYERRADEIIDRLVDMRIKIETTISLVPDPIQREVLERRYLLYQSWDGFYDKISGQYIRGICEIMGYSRSQVFKHHRKGLETVKMRLKEIERY
;
A
#
# COMPACT_ATOMS: atom_id res chain seq x y z
N MET A 1 2.26 -7.25 18.61
CA MET A 1 1.55 -6.68 17.45
C MET A 1 0.05 -6.73 17.68
N THR A 2 -0.65 -5.64 17.48
CA THR A 2 -2.11 -5.59 17.56
C THR A 2 -2.75 -6.13 16.28
N ALA A 3 -4.04 -6.52 16.35
CA ALA A 3 -4.79 -6.94 15.16
C ALA A 3 -4.81 -5.86 14.09
N LYS A 4 -4.96 -4.59 14.49
CA LYS A 4 -4.93 -3.45 13.57
C LYS A 4 -3.57 -3.30 12.88
N GLU A 5 -2.48 -3.44 13.61
CA GLU A 5 -1.13 -3.40 13.04
C GLU A 5 -0.89 -4.54 12.05
N TYR A 6 -1.33 -5.74 12.40
CA TYR A 6 -1.26 -6.90 11.52
C TYR A 6 -1.99 -6.67 10.20
N LEU A 7 -3.26 -6.25 10.29
CA LEU A 7 -4.07 -6.00 9.09
C LEU A 7 -3.57 -4.81 8.26
N SER A 8 -2.87 -3.86 8.87
CA SER A 8 -2.33 -2.68 8.18
C SER A 8 -1.00 -2.95 7.45
N GLN A 9 -0.42 -4.13 7.58
CA GLN A 9 0.89 -4.45 6.98
C GLN A 9 0.87 -4.37 5.45
N ALA A 10 -0.21 -4.84 4.81
CA ALA A 10 -0.34 -4.75 3.36
C ALA A 10 -0.32 -3.30 2.86
N TYR A 11 -1.05 -2.41 3.52
CA TYR A 11 -1.05 -0.99 3.20
C TYR A 11 0.34 -0.35 3.34
N ARG A 12 1.06 -0.67 4.40
CA ARG A 12 2.43 -0.16 4.62
C ARG A 12 3.39 -0.61 3.53
N LEU A 13 3.33 -1.89 3.15
CA LEU A 13 4.16 -2.43 2.07
C LEU A 13 3.84 -1.78 0.73
N ASP A 14 2.56 -1.57 0.44
CA ASP A 14 2.11 -0.89 -0.77
C ASP A 14 2.67 0.55 -0.84
N LYS A 15 2.58 1.30 0.25
CA LYS A 15 3.14 2.65 0.35
C LYS A 15 4.67 2.67 0.22
N GLN A 16 5.37 1.68 0.77
CA GLN A 16 6.82 1.56 0.61
C GLN A 16 7.20 1.29 -0.85
N ALA A 17 6.50 0.40 -1.53
CA ALA A 17 6.73 0.12 -2.95
C ALA A 17 6.49 1.37 -3.80
N ASP A 18 5.38 2.08 -3.59
CA ASP A 18 5.07 3.34 -4.27
C ASP A 18 6.17 4.38 -4.07
N MET A 19 6.65 4.55 -2.86
CA MET A 19 7.71 5.52 -2.56
C MET A 19 8.99 5.20 -3.31
N ILE A 20 9.39 3.94 -3.37
CA ILE A 20 10.60 3.52 -4.08
C ILE A 20 10.44 3.72 -5.59
N LEU A 21 9.27 3.38 -6.16
CA LEU A 21 8.97 3.60 -7.57
C LEU A 21 8.93 5.09 -7.93
N GLN A 22 8.44 5.95 -7.04
CA GLN A 22 8.50 7.40 -7.22
C GLN A 22 9.93 7.92 -7.24
N LYS A 23 10.82 7.40 -6.39
CA LYS A 23 12.25 7.73 -6.41
C LYS A 23 12.90 7.31 -7.72
N ALA A 24 12.60 6.13 -8.23
CA ALA A 24 13.08 5.64 -9.52
C ALA A 24 12.62 6.56 -10.67
N ALA A 25 11.33 6.90 -10.68
CA ALA A 25 10.75 7.79 -11.70
C ALA A 25 11.37 9.19 -11.66
N ALA A 26 11.58 9.76 -10.47
CA ALA A 26 12.21 11.06 -10.29
C ALA A 26 13.66 11.07 -10.82
N LEU A 27 14.40 9.99 -10.56
CA LEU A 27 15.78 9.85 -11.05
C LEU A 27 15.85 9.69 -12.57
N ARG A 28 14.94 8.89 -13.16
CA ARG A 28 14.81 8.79 -14.63
C ARG A 28 14.52 10.14 -15.28
N LYS A 29 13.56 10.89 -14.72
CA LYS A 29 13.23 12.22 -15.22
C LYS A 29 14.43 13.17 -15.18
N SER A 30 15.24 13.11 -14.12
CA SER A 30 16.48 13.86 -14.00
C SER A 30 17.49 13.49 -15.09
N LEU A 31 17.59 12.21 -15.46
CA LEU A 31 18.46 11.73 -16.52
C LEU A 31 18.03 12.23 -17.91
N TYR A 32 16.74 12.22 -18.21
CA TYR A 32 16.21 12.72 -19.48
C TYR A 32 16.50 14.23 -19.66
N GLY A 33 16.39 15.03 -18.60
CA GLY A 33 16.71 16.46 -18.63
C GLY A 33 18.20 16.73 -18.90
N ARG A 34 19.10 15.86 -18.45
CA ARG A 34 20.54 15.96 -18.69
C ARG A 34 20.94 15.50 -20.07
N GLY A 35 20.23 14.54 -20.68
CA GLY A 35 20.49 14.03 -22.01
C GLY A 35 20.29 15.08 -23.12
N GLN A 36 19.45 16.08 -22.91
CA GLN A 36 19.23 17.17 -23.87
C GLN A 36 20.37 18.21 -23.91
N ASN A 37 21.17 18.30 -22.85
CA ASN A 37 22.32 19.19 -22.78
C ASN A 37 23.63 18.52 -23.24
N TYR A 38 23.56 17.32 -23.77
CA TYR A 38 24.73 16.49 -24.07
C TYR A 38 25.50 16.92 -25.32
N GLU A 39 24.90 17.68 -26.22
CA GLU A 39 25.55 18.08 -27.49
C GLU A 39 26.69 19.12 -27.32
N ASN A 40 26.82 19.69 -26.11
CA ASN A 40 27.75 20.82 -25.91
C ASN A 40 28.94 20.59 -24.97
N THR A 41 29.07 19.42 -24.33
CA THR A 41 30.18 19.17 -23.40
C THR A 41 30.81 17.79 -23.62
N GLY A 42 31.86 17.74 -24.43
CA GLY A 42 32.62 16.52 -24.71
C GLY A 42 33.47 16.02 -23.54
N HIS A 43 32.92 15.80 -22.34
CA HIS A 43 33.64 15.27 -21.20
C HIS A 43 33.14 13.90 -20.73
N ASN A 44 34.06 12.93 -20.62
CA ASN A 44 33.84 11.56 -20.15
C ASN A 44 33.31 11.45 -18.72
N SER A 45 33.35 12.52 -17.91
CA SER A 45 32.88 12.54 -16.54
C SER A 45 31.34 12.40 -16.39
N ASN A 46 30.58 12.81 -17.43
CA ASN A 46 29.12 12.71 -17.43
C ASN A 46 28.61 11.31 -17.73
N THR A 47 29.37 10.48 -18.44
CA THR A 47 29.03 9.09 -18.76
C THR A 47 29.03 8.21 -17.51
N ASP A 48 29.99 8.41 -16.61
CA ASP A 48 30.04 7.68 -15.31
C ASP A 48 28.88 8.06 -14.39
N GLY A 49 28.48 9.32 -14.37
CA GLY A 49 27.35 9.82 -13.62
C GLY A 49 26.03 9.23 -14.10
N ILE A 50 25.85 9.13 -15.42
CA ILE A 50 24.66 8.52 -16.04
C ILE A 50 24.62 7.02 -15.78
N ALA A 51 25.75 6.31 -15.95
CA ALA A 51 25.83 4.88 -15.65
C ALA A 51 25.47 4.56 -14.20
N LYS A 52 26.00 5.34 -13.25
CA LYS A 52 25.65 5.21 -11.82
C LYS A 52 24.17 5.48 -11.55
N ALA A 53 23.59 6.47 -12.22
CA ALA A 53 22.17 6.78 -12.05
C ALA A 53 21.26 5.69 -12.62
N ILE A 54 21.62 5.09 -13.77
CA ILE A 54 20.89 3.94 -14.34
C ILE A 54 20.98 2.74 -13.40
N GLU A 55 22.15 2.45 -12.84
CA GLU A 55 22.34 1.40 -11.85
C GLU A 55 21.47 1.64 -10.60
N LYS A 56 21.39 2.88 -10.13
CA LYS A 56 20.54 3.27 -9.00
C LYS A 56 19.06 3.08 -9.29
N VAL A 57 18.60 3.42 -10.50
CA VAL A 57 17.22 3.16 -10.94
C VAL A 57 16.93 1.66 -10.91
N SER A 58 17.81 0.83 -11.44
CA SER A 58 17.67 -0.62 -11.43
C SER A 58 17.59 -1.19 -9.99
N ASP A 59 18.42 -0.65 -9.08
CA ASP A 59 18.36 -1.02 -7.66
C ASP A 59 17.03 -0.67 -7.01
N TYR A 60 16.48 0.50 -7.29
CA TYR A 60 15.16 0.89 -6.80
C TYR A 60 14.07 -0.03 -7.31
N GLU A 61 14.08 -0.37 -8.59
CA GLU A 61 13.10 -1.27 -9.21
C GLU A 61 13.15 -2.66 -8.59
N ARG A 62 14.35 -3.22 -8.40
CA ARG A 62 14.54 -4.51 -7.74
C ARG A 62 14.00 -4.50 -6.30
N ARG A 63 14.28 -3.45 -5.53
CA ARG A 63 13.75 -3.30 -4.17
C ARG A 63 12.22 -3.20 -4.16
N ALA A 64 11.66 -2.48 -5.12
CA ALA A 64 10.21 -2.39 -5.26
C ALA A 64 9.60 -3.76 -5.57
N ASP A 65 10.19 -4.54 -6.46
CA ASP A 65 9.74 -5.90 -6.79
C ASP A 65 9.77 -6.83 -5.57
N GLU A 66 10.83 -6.78 -4.77
CA GLU A 66 10.92 -7.54 -3.52
C GLU A 66 9.83 -7.17 -2.51
N ILE A 67 9.52 -5.89 -2.40
CA ILE A 67 8.43 -5.40 -1.53
C ILE A 67 7.07 -5.82 -2.07
N ILE A 68 6.86 -5.75 -3.39
CA ILE A 68 5.62 -6.19 -4.03
C ILE A 68 5.38 -7.69 -3.80
N ASP A 69 6.42 -8.52 -3.89
CA ASP A 69 6.30 -9.95 -3.59
C ASP A 69 5.85 -10.19 -2.14
N ARG A 70 6.43 -9.47 -1.19
CA ARG A 70 6.00 -9.51 0.22
C ARG A 70 4.57 -8.99 0.40
N LEU A 71 4.19 -7.96 -0.35
CA LEU A 71 2.84 -7.41 -0.34
C LEU A 71 1.82 -8.45 -0.77
N VAL A 72 2.07 -9.17 -1.86
CA VAL A 72 1.19 -10.23 -2.36
C VAL A 72 1.01 -11.32 -1.30
N ASP A 73 2.10 -11.81 -0.72
CA ASP A 73 2.06 -12.83 0.33
C ASP A 73 1.29 -12.33 1.56
N MET A 74 1.52 -11.09 1.96
CA MET A 74 0.83 -10.50 3.11
C MET A 74 -0.66 -10.30 2.87
N ARG A 75 -1.06 -9.90 1.66
CA ARG A 75 -2.47 -9.78 1.30
C ARG A 75 -3.19 -11.12 1.40
N ILE A 76 -2.57 -12.20 0.93
CA ILE A 76 -3.12 -13.55 1.04
C ILE A 76 -3.30 -13.95 2.51
N LYS A 77 -2.33 -13.69 3.36
CA LYS A 77 -2.41 -13.97 4.80
C LYS A 77 -3.52 -13.17 5.49
N ILE A 78 -3.61 -11.89 5.17
CA ILE A 78 -4.65 -11.00 5.74
C ILE A 78 -6.03 -11.44 5.26
N GLU A 79 -6.21 -11.72 3.98
CA GLU A 79 -7.47 -12.20 3.42
C GLU A 79 -7.91 -13.50 4.07
N THR A 80 -7.00 -14.45 4.23
CA THR A 80 -7.25 -15.71 4.92
C THR A 80 -7.69 -15.47 6.37
N THR A 81 -7.01 -14.58 7.09
CA THR A 81 -7.34 -14.25 8.48
C THR A 81 -8.72 -13.60 8.57
N ILE A 82 -9.03 -12.66 7.69
CA ILE A 82 -10.34 -11.98 7.66
C ILE A 82 -11.46 -12.98 7.32
N SER A 83 -11.20 -13.93 6.43
CA SER A 83 -12.18 -14.96 6.04
C SER A 83 -12.64 -15.84 7.22
N LEU A 84 -11.83 -15.92 8.27
CA LEU A 84 -12.16 -16.64 9.50
C LEU A 84 -13.09 -15.88 10.45
N VAL A 85 -13.38 -14.61 10.17
CA VAL A 85 -14.35 -13.83 10.95
C VAL A 85 -15.77 -14.31 10.61
N PRO A 86 -16.54 -14.85 11.59
CA PRO A 86 -17.83 -15.47 11.29
C PRO A 86 -18.91 -14.49 10.83
N ASP A 87 -18.93 -13.28 11.39
CA ASP A 87 -19.95 -12.28 11.06
C ASP A 87 -19.63 -11.64 9.68
N PRO A 88 -20.55 -11.74 8.70
CA PRO A 88 -20.31 -11.22 7.37
C PRO A 88 -20.18 -9.70 7.30
N ILE A 89 -20.83 -8.96 8.19
CA ILE A 89 -20.75 -7.51 8.23
C ILE A 89 -19.40 -7.07 8.79
N GLN A 90 -18.94 -7.67 9.86
CA GLN A 90 -17.61 -7.43 10.43
C GLN A 90 -16.52 -7.75 9.40
N ARG A 91 -16.65 -8.86 8.70
CA ARG A 91 -15.74 -9.29 7.65
C ARG A 91 -15.68 -8.26 6.51
N GLU A 92 -16.82 -7.80 6.03
CA GLU A 92 -16.88 -6.79 4.96
C GLU A 92 -16.22 -5.47 5.37
N VAL A 93 -16.45 -4.99 6.60
CA VAL A 93 -15.78 -3.78 7.11
C VAL A 93 -14.27 -3.94 7.10
N LEU A 94 -13.76 -5.10 7.53
CA LEU A 94 -12.32 -5.37 7.53
C LEU A 94 -11.74 -5.47 6.10
N GLU A 95 -12.43 -6.13 5.20
CA GLU A 95 -12.02 -6.24 3.79
C GLU A 95 -11.94 -4.86 3.13
N ARG A 96 -12.98 -4.05 3.29
CA ARG A 96 -13.03 -2.69 2.73
C ARG A 96 -11.92 -1.80 3.27
N ARG A 97 -11.67 -1.87 4.56
CA ARG A 97 -10.66 -1.03 5.21
C ARG A 97 -9.23 -1.47 4.92
N TYR A 98 -8.94 -2.78 5.03
CA TYR A 98 -7.58 -3.29 5.05
C TYR A 98 -7.11 -3.91 3.73
N LEU A 99 -8.03 -4.37 2.88
CA LEU A 99 -7.70 -4.93 1.56
C LEU A 99 -7.96 -3.95 0.43
N LEU A 100 -9.04 -3.17 0.52
CA LEU A 100 -9.39 -2.16 -0.50
C LEU A 100 -8.94 -0.75 -0.13
N TYR A 101 -8.42 -0.55 1.08
CA TYR A 101 -7.90 0.74 1.58
C TYR A 101 -8.90 1.89 1.54
N GLN A 102 -10.18 1.58 1.70
CA GLN A 102 -11.25 2.59 1.68
C GLN A 102 -11.24 3.43 2.95
N SER A 103 -11.58 4.71 2.80
CA SER A 103 -11.77 5.62 3.94
C SER A 103 -13.10 5.35 4.65
N TRP A 104 -13.18 5.73 5.91
CA TRP A 104 -14.43 5.61 6.68
C TRP A 104 -15.54 6.50 6.11
N ASP A 105 -15.21 7.76 5.84
CA ASP A 105 -16.10 8.77 5.27
C ASP A 105 -15.74 9.05 3.82
N GLY A 106 -16.74 9.52 3.04
CA GLY A 106 -16.50 9.96 1.68
C GLY A 106 -15.65 11.23 1.62
N PHE A 107 -15.00 11.44 0.50
CA PHE A 107 -14.17 12.63 0.27
C PHE A 107 -14.13 12.98 -1.22
N TYR A 108 -13.79 14.23 -1.52
CA TYR A 108 -13.49 14.66 -2.89
C TYR A 108 -12.02 14.43 -3.20
N ASP A 109 -11.75 13.66 -4.26
CA ASP A 109 -10.38 13.46 -4.73
C ASP A 109 -9.90 14.74 -5.44
N LYS A 110 -8.77 15.29 -4.96
CA LYS A 110 -8.19 16.52 -5.49
C LYS A 110 -7.64 16.36 -6.91
N ILE A 111 -7.26 15.15 -7.30
CA ILE A 111 -6.67 14.88 -8.62
C ILE A 111 -7.76 14.70 -9.67
N SER A 112 -8.77 13.86 -9.41
CA SER A 112 -9.85 13.57 -10.35
C SER A 112 -11.03 14.56 -10.25
N GLY A 113 -11.15 15.29 -9.15
CA GLY A 113 -12.30 16.15 -8.83
C GLY A 113 -13.58 15.36 -8.51
N GLN A 114 -13.52 14.04 -8.43
CA GLN A 114 -14.66 13.17 -8.17
C GLN A 114 -14.86 12.92 -6.68
N TYR A 115 -16.11 12.74 -6.28
CA TYR A 115 -16.46 12.30 -4.94
C TYR A 115 -16.28 10.79 -4.82
N ILE A 116 -15.49 10.36 -3.83
CA ILE A 116 -15.26 8.95 -3.52
C ILE A 116 -16.03 8.61 -2.25
N ARG A 117 -16.92 7.61 -2.36
CA ARG A 117 -17.74 7.16 -1.24
C ARG A 117 -16.90 6.42 -0.20
N GLY A 118 -17.16 6.66 1.07
CA GLY A 118 -16.55 5.95 2.18
C GLY A 118 -17.28 4.66 2.54
N ILE A 119 -16.69 3.89 3.45
CA ILE A 119 -17.24 2.61 3.91
C ILE A 119 -18.66 2.78 4.47
N CYS A 120 -18.88 3.81 5.28
CA CYS A 120 -20.19 4.07 5.89
C CYS A 120 -21.28 4.29 4.84
N GLU A 121 -20.99 5.05 3.80
CA GLU A 121 -21.94 5.30 2.70
C GLU A 121 -22.19 4.04 1.86
N ILE A 122 -21.13 3.30 1.53
CA ILE A 122 -21.23 2.09 0.70
C ILE A 122 -22.06 1.02 1.39
N MET A 123 -21.85 0.83 2.70
CA MET A 123 -22.55 -0.18 3.49
C MET A 123 -23.92 0.28 4.00
N GLY A 124 -24.21 1.59 3.95
CA GLY A 124 -25.47 2.15 4.43
C GLY A 124 -25.61 2.12 5.94
N TYR A 125 -24.52 2.16 6.68
CA TYR A 125 -24.51 2.19 8.16
C TYR A 125 -24.01 3.53 8.67
N SER A 126 -24.46 3.89 9.89
CA SER A 126 -23.87 5.04 10.59
C SER A 126 -22.42 4.79 10.96
N ARG A 127 -21.67 5.86 11.19
CA ARG A 127 -20.27 5.79 11.60
C ARG A 127 -20.09 4.97 12.89
N SER A 128 -20.97 5.16 13.86
CA SER A 128 -20.91 4.41 15.13
C SER A 128 -21.16 2.92 14.94
N GLN A 129 -22.08 2.54 14.04
CA GLN A 129 -22.33 1.14 13.69
C GLN A 129 -21.14 0.49 12.99
N VAL A 130 -20.53 1.19 12.01
CA VAL A 130 -19.33 0.70 11.31
C VAL A 130 -18.18 0.52 12.30
N PHE A 131 -17.92 1.46 13.17
CA PHE A 131 -16.87 1.33 14.20
C PHE A 131 -17.12 0.22 15.20
N LYS A 132 -18.38 -0.04 15.55
CA LYS A 132 -18.74 -1.17 16.41
C LYS A 132 -18.39 -2.50 15.72
N HIS A 133 -18.77 -2.67 14.45
CA HIS A 133 -18.43 -3.86 13.67
C HIS A 133 -16.92 -4.00 13.46
N HIS A 134 -16.22 -2.90 13.20
CA HIS A 134 -14.77 -2.87 13.08
C HIS A 134 -14.08 -3.34 14.36
N ARG A 135 -14.48 -2.81 15.51
CA ARG A 135 -13.91 -3.20 16.81
C ARG A 135 -14.13 -4.68 17.11
N LYS A 136 -15.35 -5.19 16.91
CA LYS A 136 -15.67 -6.61 17.12
C LYS A 136 -14.90 -7.52 16.17
N GLY A 137 -14.76 -7.11 14.91
CA GLY A 137 -13.95 -7.82 13.92
C GLY A 137 -12.48 -7.88 14.32
N LEU A 138 -11.90 -6.79 14.81
CA LEU A 138 -10.53 -6.76 15.34
C LEU A 138 -10.34 -7.67 16.56
N GLU A 139 -11.31 -7.75 17.46
CA GLU A 139 -11.26 -8.66 18.60
C GLU A 139 -11.22 -10.13 18.14
N THR A 140 -12.03 -10.49 17.16
CA THR A 140 -12.01 -11.83 16.57
C THR A 140 -10.68 -12.13 15.90
N VAL A 141 -10.13 -11.21 15.11
CA VAL A 141 -8.81 -11.35 14.49
C VAL A 141 -7.72 -11.53 15.55
N LYS A 142 -7.75 -10.74 16.61
CA LYS A 142 -6.80 -10.87 17.73
C LYS A 142 -6.81 -12.26 18.35
N MET A 143 -8.00 -12.83 18.55
CA MET A 143 -8.09 -14.21 19.06
C MET A 143 -7.51 -15.22 18.10
N ARG A 144 -7.81 -15.10 16.81
CA ARG A 144 -7.28 -16.00 15.78
C ARG A 144 -5.74 -15.92 15.66
N LEU A 145 -5.17 -14.73 15.72
CA LEU A 145 -3.71 -14.57 15.70
C LEU A 145 -3.05 -15.27 16.89
N LYS A 146 -3.63 -15.19 18.09
CA LYS A 146 -3.12 -15.90 19.26
C LYS A 146 -3.19 -17.43 19.11
N GLU A 147 -4.20 -17.94 18.42
CA GLU A 147 -4.31 -19.38 18.13
C GLU A 147 -3.20 -19.82 17.19
N ILE A 148 -2.90 -19.02 16.15
CA ILE A 148 -1.83 -19.33 15.18
C ILE A 148 -0.44 -19.29 15.83
N GLU A 149 -0.18 -18.36 16.74
CA GLU A 149 1.10 -18.25 17.46
C GLU A 149 1.37 -19.41 18.43
N ARG A 150 0.37 -20.21 18.78
CA ARG A 150 0.50 -21.35 19.70
C ARG A 150 0.91 -22.65 19.02
N TYR A 151 0.91 -22.69 17.70
CA TYR A 151 1.29 -23.83 16.87
C TYR A 151 2.58 -23.57 16.10
#